data_42bc379cde3ed2334ae631a9df282d02
#
_entry.id   42bc379cde3ed2334ae631a9df282d02
#
_cell.length_a   1.000
_cell.length_b   1.000
_cell.length_c   1.000
_cell.angle_alpha   90.00
_cell.angle_beta   90.00
_cell.angle_gamma   90.00
#
_symmetry.space_group_name_H-M   'P 1'
#
loop_
_entity.id
_entity.type
_entity.pdbx_description
1 polymer ?
#
loop_
_entity_poly.entity_id
_entity_poly.type
_entity_poly.pdbx_seq_one_letter_code
_entity_poly.pdbx_strand_id
1 'polypeptide(L)'
;IMIDNLKTFYDDLIKVSKLTKTNNKKLRIFSLAFILNLLVFFDIMIILYFSVIFSQEIQFDNLVIRYFLDNYFYLPIFILFRFSFIYLEKIITTRLQIDIEKNLRTHLLEEVFTRGNVSISDAYYYVNTLSAQVGGFYSSLATFFGSFLQIIVFSIYLLLSNFQAVATFAVGSIILFLPTLYLTKLGRKYAHIAYESGQQISLDLEKVLD
;
A
#
# COMPACT_ATOMS: atom_id res chain seq x y z
N ILE A 1 9.90 -16.06 -19.77
CA ILE A 1 8.46 -15.95 -19.38
C ILE A 1 8.27 -15.05 -18.16
N MET A 2 8.95 -15.27 -17.02
CA MET A 2 8.74 -14.44 -15.80
C MET A 2 9.36 -13.03 -15.95
N ILE A 3 10.53 -12.90 -16.56
CA ILE A 3 11.24 -11.64 -16.80
C ILE A 3 10.51 -10.79 -17.85
N ASP A 4 9.96 -11.42 -18.90
CA ASP A 4 9.21 -10.73 -19.95
C ASP A 4 7.90 -10.15 -19.39
N ASN A 5 7.21 -10.90 -18.54
CA ASN A 5 6.01 -10.41 -17.85
C ASN A 5 6.31 -9.23 -16.90
N LEU A 6 7.47 -9.22 -16.24
CA LEU A 6 7.89 -8.09 -15.40
C LEU A 6 8.22 -6.85 -16.23
N LYS A 7 8.84 -7.03 -17.39
CA LYS A 7 9.16 -5.91 -18.30
C LYS A 7 7.89 -5.27 -18.89
N THR A 8 6.96 -6.10 -19.39
CA THR A 8 5.67 -5.60 -19.88
C THR A 8 4.88 -4.88 -18.78
N PHE A 9 4.82 -5.44 -17.58
CA PHE A 9 4.19 -4.81 -16.42
C PHE A 9 4.83 -3.45 -16.07
N TYR A 10 6.14 -3.35 -16.12
CA TYR A 10 6.86 -2.10 -15.87
C TYR A 10 6.57 -1.05 -16.95
N ASP A 11 6.56 -1.44 -18.23
CA ASP A 11 6.25 -0.55 -19.36
C ASP A 11 4.80 -0.04 -19.28
N ASP A 12 3.86 -0.89 -18.90
CA ASP A 12 2.46 -0.51 -18.72
C ASP A 12 2.29 0.43 -17.51
N LEU A 13 2.99 0.18 -16.40
CA LEU A 13 3.03 1.11 -15.26
C LEU A 13 3.55 2.49 -15.67
N ILE A 14 4.59 2.57 -16.50
CA ILE A 14 5.12 3.85 -16.98
C ILE A 14 4.09 4.58 -17.84
N LYS A 15 3.40 3.88 -18.76
CA LYS A 15 2.36 4.46 -19.60
C LYS A 15 1.21 5.02 -18.73
N VAL A 16 0.67 4.21 -17.83
CA VAL A 16 -0.39 4.64 -16.92
C VAL A 16 0.07 5.77 -16.00
N SER A 17 1.31 5.75 -15.53
CA SER A 17 1.91 6.82 -14.73
C SER A 17 1.97 8.16 -15.47
N LYS A 18 2.21 8.15 -16.79
CA LYS A 18 2.16 9.37 -17.62
C LYS A 18 0.74 9.89 -17.76
N LEU A 19 -0.23 9.03 -18.05
CA LEU A 19 -1.66 9.39 -18.19
C LEU A 19 -2.23 9.97 -16.90
N THR A 20 -1.93 9.37 -15.77
CA THR A 20 -2.40 9.80 -14.45
C THR A 20 -1.63 10.98 -13.85
N LYS A 21 -0.59 11.48 -14.57
CA LYS A 21 0.33 12.52 -14.09
C LYS A 21 0.97 12.19 -12.73
N THR A 22 1.19 10.90 -12.46
CA THR A 22 1.75 10.42 -11.17
C THR A 22 3.19 10.91 -10.98
N ASN A 23 3.89 11.25 -12.06
CA ASN A 23 5.25 11.81 -11.99
C ASN A 23 5.32 13.11 -11.15
N ASN A 24 4.26 13.90 -11.16
CA ASN A 24 4.15 15.12 -10.35
C ASN A 24 3.83 14.84 -8.86
N LYS A 25 3.61 13.57 -8.50
CA LYS A 25 3.21 13.12 -7.15
C LYS A 25 4.31 12.35 -6.43
N LYS A 26 5.52 12.29 -6.99
CA LYS A 26 6.68 11.61 -6.39
C LYS A 26 6.94 12.05 -4.94
N LEU A 27 6.78 13.35 -4.68
CA LEU A 27 6.97 13.89 -3.32
C LEU A 27 5.97 13.28 -2.33
N ARG A 28 4.69 13.06 -2.73
CA ARG A 28 3.68 12.43 -1.87
C ARG A 28 3.99 10.97 -1.58
N ILE A 29 4.47 10.23 -2.60
CA ILE A 29 4.87 8.83 -2.43
C ILE A 29 6.09 8.74 -1.50
N PHE A 30 7.05 9.65 -1.67
CA PHE A 30 8.21 9.72 -0.79
C PHE A 30 7.84 10.11 0.64
N SER A 31 6.95 11.11 0.83
CA SER A 31 6.46 11.49 2.16
C SER A 31 5.68 10.36 2.84
N LEU A 32 4.92 9.56 2.08
CA LEU A 32 4.24 8.38 2.59
C LEU A 32 5.25 7.34 3.10
N ALA A 33 6.26 7.02 2.29
CA ALA A 33 7.31 6.09 2.69
C ALA A 33 8.05 6.58 3.95
N PHE A 34 8.32 7.87 4.06
CA PHE A 34 8.95 8.47 5.24
C PHE A 34 8.06 8.35 6.49
N ILE A 35 6.77 8.67 6.38
CA ILE A 35 5.79 8.54 7.48
C ILE A 35 5.69 7.09 7.94
N LEU A 36 5.63 6.13 7.02
CA LEU A 36 5.59 4.70 7.36
C LEU A 36 6.85 4.24 8.11
N ASN A 37 8.03 4.74 7.73
CA ASN A 37 9.25 4.45 8.48
C ASN A 37 9.27 5.10 9.88
N LEU A 38 8.71 6.30 10.03
CA LEU A 38 8.53 6.91 11.36
C LEU A 38 7.58 6.11 12.23
N LEU A 39 6.51 5.55 11.67
CA LEU A 39 5.60 4.68 12.42
C LEU A 39 6.33 3.47 13.00
N VAL A 40 7.25 2.85 12.23
CA VAL A 40 8.09 1.75 12.74
C VAL A 40 8.91 2.18 13.94
N PHE A 41 9.52 3.35 13.88
CA PHE A 41 10.29 3.88 14.99
C PHE A 41 9.44 4.03 16.26
N PHE A 42 8.23 4.59 16.14
CA PHE A 42 7.32 4.71 17.28
C PHE A 42 6.85 3.35 17.81
N ASP A 43 6.58 2.39 16.93
CA ASP A 43 6.20 1.02 17.33
C ASP A 43 7.33 0.34 18.12
N ILE A 44 8.57 0.46 17.66
CA ILE A 44 9.75 -0.07 18.38
C ILE A 44 9.88 0.59 19.74
N MET A 45 9.78 1.92 19.83
CA MET A 45 9.89 2.65 21.09
C MET A 45 8.79 2.23 22.08
N ILE A 46 7.57 2.08 21.63
CA ILE A 46 6.44 1.61 22.48
C ILE A 46 6.71 0.19 22.99
N ILE A 47 7.17 -0.72 22.13
CA ILE A 47 7.52 -2.09 22.52
C ILE A 47 8.64 -2.09 23.58
N LEU A 48 9.66 -1.25 23.40
CA LEU A 48 10.76 -1.13 24.35
C LEU A 48 10.28 -0.61 25.71
N TYR A 49 9.38 0.38 25.75
CA TYR A 49 8.76 0.83 26.99
C TYR A 49 8.03 -0.30 27.72
N PHE A 50 7.21 -1.05 27.00
CA PHE A 50 6.51 -2.18 27.61
C PHE A 50 7.49 -3.26 28.09
N SER A 51 8.54 -3.55 27.34
CA SER A 51 9.57 -4.50 27.74
C SER A 51 10.27 -4.05 29.05
N VAL A 52 10.60 -2.79 29.19
CA VAL A 52 11.23 -2.26 30.43
C VAL A 52 10.26 -2.34 31.60
N ILE A 53 8.97 -2.00 31.39
CA ILE A 53 7.95 -2.05 32.46
C ILE A 53 7.74 -3.48 32.97
N PHE A 54 7.72 -4.48 32.07
CA PHE A 54 7.42 -5.84 32.44
C PHE A 54 8.65 -6.68 32.85
N SER A 55 9.84 -6.41 32.29
CA SER A 55 11.01 -7.29 32.44
C SER A 55 12.08 -6.78 33.42
N GLN A 56 12.07 -5.53 33.82
CA GLN A 56 13.00 -4.85 34.75
C GLN A 56 14.52 -5.02 34.51
N GLU A 57 14.95 -5.88 33.56
CA GLU A 57 16.35 -6.30 33.37
C GLU A 57 17.00 -5.80 32.06
N ILE A 58 16.30 -5.08 31.20
CA ILE A 58 16.88 -4.66 29.91
C ILE A 58 17.70 -3.42 30.11
N GLN A 59 19.04 -3.59 30.24
CA GLN A 59 19.98 -2.47 30.22
C GLN A 59 20.34 -2.13 28.77
N PHE A 60 20.05 -0.91 28.35
CA PHE A 60 20.46 -0.39 27.06
C PHE A 60 21.74 0.42 27.22
N ASP A 61 22.78 0.08 26.44
CA ASP A 61 24.05 0.81 26.40
C ASP A 61 23.92 2.20 25.74
N ASN A 62 22.85 2.42 24.96
CA ASN A 62 22.64 3.66 24.25
C ASN A 62 22.00 4.71 25.18
N LEU A 63 22.78 5.77 25.47
CA LEU A 63 22.39 6.89 26.35
C LEU A 63 21.08 7.56 25.94
N VAL A 64 20.82 7.69 24.63
CA VAL A 64 19.61 8.35 24.11
C VAL A 64 18.37 7.49 24.38
N ILE A 65 18.44 6.19 24.08
CA ILE A 65 17.34 5.26 24.31
C ILE A 65 17.03 5.18 25.80
N ARG A 66 18.06 5.08 26.64
CA ARG A 66 17.93 5.03 28.09
C ARG A 66 17.25 6.29 28.64
N TYR A 67 17.66 7.47 28.19
CA TYR A 67 17.03 8.74 28.62
C TYR A 67 15.52 8.78 28.37
N PHE A 68 15.08 8.28 27.20
CA PHE A 68 13.65 8.20 26.90
C PHE A 68 12.96 7.15 27.77
N LEU A 69 13.54 5.95 27.92
CA LEU A 69 12.93 4.85 28.65
C LEU A 69 12.86 5.06 30.17
N ASP A 70 13.79 5.81 30.76
CA ASP A 70 13.79 6.14 32.19
C ASP A 70 12.63 7.08 32.57
N ASN A 71 12.00 7.72 31.58
CA ASN A 71 10.95 8.71 31.82
C ASN A 71 9.61 8.27 31.19
N TYR A 72 8.77 7.59 31.97
CA TYR A 72 7.48 7.04 31.53
C TYR A 72 6.50 8.08 30.95
N PHE A 73 6.72 9.36 31.21
CA PHE A 73 5.88 10.43 30.67
C PHE A 73 5.93 10.52 29.14
N TYR A 74 6.99 10.04 28.51
CA TYR A 74 7.10 10.02 27.05
C TYR A 74 6.25 8.94 26.37
N LEU A 75 5.84 7.89 27.07
CA LEU A 75 5.03 6.82 26.50
C LEU A 75 3.70 7.31 25.91
N PRO A 76 2.86 8.08 26.64
CA PRO A 76 1.64 8.66 26.07
C PRO A 76 1.92 9.56 24.87
N ILE A 77 3.03 10.31 24.89
CA ILE A 77 3.43 11.19 23.78
C ILE A 77 3.77 10.37 22.54
N PHE A 78 4.54 9.29 22.64
CA PHE A 78 4.84 8.39 21.52
C PHE A 78 3.57 7.75 20.96
N ILE A 79 2.65 7.31 21.79
CA ILE A 79 1.36 6.75 21.38
C ILE A 79 0.56 7.81 20.59
N LEU A 80 0.52 9.04 21.08
CA LEU A 80 -0.20 10.15 20.44
C LEU A 80 0.40 10.49 19.07
N PHE A 81 1.71 10.57 18.95
CA PHE A 81 2.41 10.76 17.69
C PHE A 81 2.14 9.61 16.71
N ARG A 82 2.20 8.37 17.19
CA ARG A 82 1.88 7.19 16.37
C ARG A 82 0.50 7.29 15.73
N PHE A 83 -0.54 7.60 16.50
CA PHE A 83 -1.89 7.78 15.96
C PHE A 83 -1.99 8.95 14.98
N SER A 84 -1.31 10.06 15.27
CA SER A 84 -1.26 11.21 14.36
C SER A 84 -0.63 10.85 13.02
N PHE A 85 0.45 10.07 13.01
CA PHE A 85 1.11 9.63 11.78
C PHE A 85 0.28 8.59 11.00
N ILE A 86 -0.45 7.68 11.67
CA ILE A 86 -1.42 6.78 11.02
C ILE A 86 -2.51 7.59 10.31
N TYR A 87 -3.01 8.64 10.95
CA TYR A 87 -4.02 9.50 10.35
C TYR A 87 -3.48 10.27 9.14
N LEU A 88 -2.26 10.80 9.23
CA LEU A 88 -1.57 11.47 8.11
C LEU A 88 -1.33 10.51 6.94
N GLU A 89 -0.87 9.30 7.20
CA GLU A 89 -0.71 8.23 6.20
C GLU A 89 -2.02 8.00 5.45
N LYS A 90 -3.12 7.85 6.18
CA LYS A 90 -4.44 7.61 5.59
C LYS A 90 -4.90 8.77 4.71
N ILE A 91 -4.70 10.02 5.16
CA ILE A 91 -5.04 11.21 4.37
C ILE A 91 -4.23 11.25 3.07
N ILE A 92 -2.91 11.04 3.14
CA ILE A 92 -2.03 11.11 1.96
C ILE A 92 -2.39 10.02 0.96
N THR A 93 -2.63 8.80 1.44
CA THR A 93 -3.01 7.65 0.61
C THR A 93 -4.34 7.89 -0.09
N THR A 94 -5.36 8.36 0.65
CA THR A 94 -6.68 8.66 0.09
C THR A 94 -6.61 9.81 -0.94
N ARG A 95 -5.87 10.87 -0.65
CA ARG A 95 -5.67 11.97 -1.61
C ARG A 95 -4.93 11.52 -2.86
N LEU A 96 -3.93 10.63 -2.73
CA LEU A 96 -3.24 10.07 -3.88
C LEU A 96 -4.21 9.27 -4.77
N GLN A 97 -5.04 8.42 -4.18
CA GLN A 97 -6.05 7.64 -4.89
C GLN A 97 -7.03 8.54 -5.66
N ILE A 98 -7.64 9.52 -4.97
CA ILE A 98 -8.62 10.44 -5.56
C ILE A 98 -8.01 11.25 -6.71
N ASP A 99 -6.79 11.74 -6.56
CA ASP A 99 -6.13 12.53 -7.58
C ASP A 99 -5.79 11.70 -8.84
N ILE A 100 -5.40 10.44 -8.67
CA ILE A 100 -5.14 9.52 -9.78
C ILE A 100 -6.44 9.19 -10.50
N GLU A 101 -7.48 8.83 -9.75
CA GLU A 101 -8.81 8.54 -10.27
C GLU A 101 -9.38 9.73 -11.06
N LYS A 102 -9.31 10.93 -10.50
CA LYS A 102 -9.75 12.17 -11.18
C LYS A 102 -9.01 12.40 -12.51
N ASN A 103 -7.68 12.31 -12.51
CA ASN A 103 -6.90 12.54 -13.72
C ASN A 103 -7.23 11.51 -14.80
N LEU A 104 -7.40 10.25 -14.41
CA LEU A 104 -7.73 9.19 -15.35
C LEU A 104 -9.16 9.33 -15.89
N ARG A 105 -10.13 9.67 -15.04
CA ARG A 105 -11.52 9.96 -15.47
C ARG A 105 -11.56 11.08 -16.51
N THR A 106 -10.85 12.18 -16.26
CA THR A 106 -10.81 13.29 -17.19
C THR A 106 -10.22 12.84 -18.53
N HIS A 107 -9.13 12.11 -18.54
CA HIS A 107 -8.50 11.62 -19.75
C HIS A 107 -9.40 10.63 -20.52
N LEU A 108 -10.04 9.70 -19.82
CA LEU A 108 -10.95 8.73 -20.45
C LEU A 108 -12.20 9.39 -21.00
N LEU A 109 -12.75 10.40 -20.34
CA LEU A 109 -13.85 11.20 -20.89
C LEU A 109 -13.45 11.90 -22.19
N GLU A 110 -12.31 12.59 -22.19
CA GLU A 110 -11.78 13.23 -23.40
C GLU A 110 -11.62 12.24 -24.56
N GLU A 111 -11.12 11.03 -24.26
CA GLU A 111 -10.93 9.99 -25.25
C GLU A 111 -12.26 9.42 -25.78
N VAL A 112 -13.25 9.20 -24.92
CA VAL A 112 -14.60 8.76 -25.31
C VAL A 112 -15.27 9.78 -26.21
N PHE A 113 -15.19 11.07 -25.89
CA PHE A 113 -15.78 12.13 -26.71
C PHE A 113 -15.06 12.29 -28.07
N THR A 114 -13.75 12.08 -28.13
CA THR A 114 -12.98 12.20 -29.38
C THR A 114 -13.20 11.01 -30.31
N ARG A 115 -13.38 9.81 -29.78
CA ARG A 115 -13.61 8.61 -30.61
C ARG A 115 -15.01 8.50 -31.18
N GLY A 116 -16.03 9.01 -30.46
CA GLY A 116 -17.42 9.12 -30.93
C GLY A 116 -18.19 7.82 -31.16
N ASN A 117 -17.53 6.65 -31.10
CA ASN A 117 -18.09 5.33 -31.41
C ASN A 117 -18.03 4.37 -30.22
N VAL A 118 -18.16 4.88 -29.00
CA VAL A 118 -18.13 4.08 -27.78
C VAL A 118 -19.54 3.96 -27.25
N SER A 119 -19.99 2.74 -26.89
CA SER A 119 -21.29 2.54 -26.26
C SER A 119 -21.36 3.28 -24.92
N ILE A 120 -22.54 3.72 -24.52
CA ILE A 120 -22.75 4.43 -23.23
C ILE A 120 -22.32 3.52 -22.07
N SER A 121 -22.60 2.25 -22.16
CA SER A 121 -22.23 1.24 -21.16
C SER A 121 -20.72 1.11 -21.01
N ASP A 122 -20.00 1.01 -22.13
CA ASP A 122 -18.53 0.93 -22.12
C ASP A 122 -17.92 2.23 -21.61
N ALA A 123 -18.45 3.38 -22.03
CA ALA A 123 -18.00 4.69 -21.55
C ALA A 123 -18.15 4.79 -20.02
N TYR A 124 -19.31 4.40 -19.49
CA TYR A 124 -19.55 4.38 -18.05
C TYR A 124 -18.58 3.46 -17.31
N TYR A 125 -18.36 2.25 -17.83
CA TYR A 125 -17.44 1.29 -17.25
C TYR A 125 -16.00 1.84 -17.20
N TYR A 126 -15.49 2.35 -18.33
CA TYR A 126 -14.12 2.89 -18.39
C TYR A 126 -13.94 4.10 -17.46
N VAL A 127 -14.88 5.03 -17.49
CA VAL A 127 -14.76 6.28 -16.73
C VAL A 127 -14.94 6.07 -15.23
N ASN A 128 -15.91 5.24 -14.81
CA ASN A 128 -16.21 5.08 -13.39
C ASN A 128 -15.49 3.89 -12.76
N THR A 129 -15.65 2.69 -13.33
CA THR A 129 -15.16 1.46 -12.70
C THR A 129 -13.65 1.31 -12.87
N LEU A 130 -13.14 1.43 -14.10
CA LEU A 130 -11.74 1.24 -14.39
C LEU A 130 -10.87 2.31 -13.72
N SER A 131 -11.30 3.57 -13.73
CA SER A 131 -10.55 4.66 -13.08
C SER A 131 -10.45 4.48 -11.56
N ALA A 132 -11.53 4.01 -10.91
CA ALA A 132 -11.53 3.72 -9.48
C ALA A 132 -10.62 2.53 -9.14
N GLN A 133 -10.63 1.47 -9.96
CA GLN A 133 -9.73 0.31 -9.80
C GLN A 133 -8.26 0.71 -9.93
N VAL A 134 -7.92 1.54 -10.92
CA VAL A 134 -6.55 2.04 -11.11
C VAL A 134 -6.12 2.93 -9.94
N GLY A 135 -7.00 3.82 -9.47
CA GLY A 135 -6.73 4.64 -8.28
C GLY A 135 -6.46 3.78 -7.04
N GLY A 136 -7.30 2.77 -6.80
CA GLY A 136 -7.14 1.79 -5.72
C GLY A 136 -5.84 0.97 -5.84
N PHE A 137 -5.48 0.57 -7.06
CA PHE A 137 -4.22 -0.13 -7.32
C PHE A 137 -3.00 0.70 -6.92
N TYR A 138 -2.93 1.99 -7.31
CA TYR A 138 -1.82 2.86 -6.92
C TYR A 138 -1.75 3.12 -5.41
N SER A 139 -2.90 3.25 -4.75
CA SER A 139 -2.98 3.34 -3.30
C SER A 139 -2.41 2.09 -2.62
N SER A 140 -2.83 0.91 -3.09
CA SER A 140 -2.33 -0.38 -2.59
C SER A 140 -0.84 -0.58 -2.87
N LEU A 141 -0.36 -0.15 -4.05
CA LEU A 141 1.05 -0.21 -4.41
C LEU A 141 1.90 0.67 -3.47
N ALA A 142 1.45 1.89 -3.19
CA ALA A 142 2.15 2.80 -2.28
C ALA A 142 2.22 2.23 -0.85
N THR A 143 1.12 1.67 -0.36
CA THR A 143 1.07 0.99 0.95
C THR A 143 1.97 -0.25 0.98
N PHE A 144 1.99 -1.04 -0.11
CA PHE A 144 2.86 -2.20 -0.23
C PHE A 144 4.34 -1.81 -0.13
N PHE A 145 4.78 -0.79 -0.86
CA PHE A 145 6.17 -0.32 -0.77
C PHE A 145 6.52 0.18 0.63
N GLY A 146 5.61 0.88 1.29
CA GLY A 146 5.80 1.32 2.67
C GLY A 146 5.97 0.13 3.62
N SER A 147 5.06 -0.85 3.56
CA SER A 147 5.13 -2.06 4.38
C SER A 147 6.39 -2.89 4.09
N PHE A 148 6.82 -2.95 2.84
CA PHE A 148 8.06 -3.62 2.46
C PHE A 148 9.29 -2.97 3.12
N LEU A 149 9.37 -1.63 3.11
CA LEU A 149 10.42 -0.90 3.81
C LEU A 149 10.36 -1.13 5.33
N GLN A 150 9.17 -1.18 5.91
CA GLN A 150 8.98 -1.52 7.33
C GLN A 150 9.57 -2.90 7.65
N ILE A 151 9.29 -3.91 6.84
CA ILE A 151 9.82 -5.26 7.03
C ILE A 151 11.35 -5.23 7.00
N ILE A 152 11.96 -4.48 6.07
CA ILE A 152 13.42 -4.35 6.00
C ILE A 152 13.97 -3.73 7.28
N VAL A 153 13.39 -2.61 7.75
CA VAL A 153 13.86 -1.91 8.96
C VAL A 153 13.73 -2.81 10.19
N PHE A 154 12.58 -3.50 10.36
CA PHE A 154 12.38 -4.45 11.45
C PHE A 154 13.36 -5.63 11.37
N SER A 155 13.60 -6.17 10.17
CA SER A 155 14.53 -7.27 9.97
C SER A 155 15.95 -6.87 10.35
N ILE A 156 16.40 -5.68 9.97
CA ILE A 156 17.73 -5.17 10.36
C ILE A 156 17.81 -5.01 11.88
N TYR A 157 16.78 -4.40 12.49
CA TYR A 157 16.74 -4.22 13.95
C TYR A 157 16.80 -5.56 14.69
N LEU A 158 16.02 -6.56 14.27
CA LEU A 158 16.00 -7.88 14.87
C LEU A 158 17.32 -8.63 14.68
N LEU A 159 17.96 -8.52 13.49
CA LEU A 159 19.26 -9.11 13.21
C LEU A 159 20.35 -8.58 14.17
N LEU A 160 20.31 -7.29 14.45
CA LEU A 160 21.24 -6.64 15.37
C LEU A 160 20.96 -7.01 16.85
N SER A 161 19.68 -7.27 17.18
CA SER A 161 19.28 -7.55 18.56
C SER A 161 19.35 -9.05 18.90
N ASN A 162 18.88 -9.92 18.02
CA ASN A 162 18.81 -11.37 18.28
C ASN A 162 18.70 -12.18 17.00
N PHE A 163 19.80 -12.77 16.56
CA PHE A 163 19.85 -13.61 15.35
C PHE A 163 18.93 -14.83 15.40
N GLN A 164 18.76 -15.46 16.57
CA GLN A 164 17.91 -16.65 16.72
C GLN A 164 16.44 -16.30 16.48
N ALA A 165 15.97 -15.15 16.99
CA ALA A 165 14.62 -14.66 16.74
C ALA A 165 14.37 -14.43 15.24
N VAL A 166 15.37 -13.89 14.53
CA VAL A 166 15.26 -13.66 13.07
C VAL A 166 15.16 -14.99 12.31
N ALA A 167 15.97 -15.98 12.66
CA ALA A 167 15.91 -17.29 12.02
C ALA A 167 14.53 -17.95 12.21
N THR A 168 13.97 -17.88 13.40
CA THR A 168 12.62 -18.39 13.70
C THR A 168 11.55 -17.65 12.90
N PHE A 169 11.65 -16.32 12.83
CA PHE A 169 10.71 -15.50 12.07
C PHE A 169 10.79 -15.77 10.56
N ALA A 170 12.00 -15.95 10.02
CA ALA A 170 12.21 -16.29 8.62
C ALA A 170 11.56 -17.62 8.25
N VAL A 171 11.73 -18.65 9.07
CA VAL A 171 11.08 -19.95 8.87
C VAL A 171 9.55 -19.81 8.92
N GLY A 172 9.01 -19.10 9.91
CA GLY A 172 7.59 -18.84 10.03
C GLY A 172 7.03 -18.09 8.80
N SER A 173 7.78 -17.10 8.30
CA SER A 173 7.40 -16.32 7.11
C SER A 173 7.35 -17.18 5.86
N ILE A 174 8.28 -18.10 5.66
CA ILE A 174 8.28 -19.04 4.53
C ILE A 174 7.04 -19.94 4.60
N ILE A 175 6.70 -20.47 5.78
CA ILE A 175 5.52 -21.32 5.97
C ILE A 175 4.24 -20.55 5.63
N LEU A 176 4.13 -19.29 6.04
CA LEU A 176 2.97 -18.42 5.75
C LEU A 176 2.90 -17.98 4.28
N PHE A 177 4.03 -17.95 3.58
CA PHE A 177 4.08 -17.56 2.17
C PHE A 177 3.43 -18.58 1.24
N LEU A 178 3.51 -19.87 1.55
CA LEU A 178 2.94 -20.95 0.72
C LEU A 178 1.42 -20.84 0.53
N PRO A 179 0.60 -20.66 1.58
CA PRO A 179 -0.84 -20.41 1.43
C PRO A 179 -1.15 -19.13 0.66
N THR A 180 -0.33 -18.09 0.80
CA THR A 180 -0.52 -16.81 0.10
C THR A 180 -0.40 -16.97 -1.40
N LEU A 181 0.51 -17.79 -1.90
CA LEU A 181 0.63 -18.10 -3.33
C LEU A 181 -0.64 -18.77 -3.88
N TYR A 182 -1.21 -19.70 -3.11
CA TYR A 182 -2.46 -20.35 -3.48
C TYR A 182 -3.65 -19.38 -3.51
N LEU A 183 -3.79 -18.56 -2.45
CA LEU A 183 -4.83 -17.53 -2.34
C LEU A 183 -4.73 -16.48 -3.45
N THR A 184 -3.51 -16.12 -3.88
CA THR A 184 -3.30 -15.19 -4.99
C THR A 184 -3.81 -15.76 -6.31
N LYS A 185 -3.60 -17.06 -6.58
CA LYS A 185 -4.15 -17.73 -7.77
C LYS A 185 -5.69 -17.74 -7.75
N LEU A 186 -6.25 -18.04 -6.59
CA LEU A 186 -7.70 -18.04 -6.37
C LEU A 186 -8.29 -16.64 -6.55
N GLY A 187 -7.65 -15.63 -5.99
CA GLY A 187 -8.05 -14.22 -6.12
C GLY A 187 -8.05 -13.74 -7.57
N ARG A 188 -7.05 -14.11 -8.37
CA ARG A 188 -7.02 -13.81 -9.82
C ARG A 188 -8.18 -14.43 -10.57
N LYS A 189 -8.52 -15.69 -10.25
CA LYS A 189 -9.67 -16.37 -10.87
C LYS A 189 -10.99 -15.64 -10.56
N TYR A 190 -11.21 -15.27 -9.30
CA TYR A 190 -12.42 -14.54 -8.91
C TYR A 190 -12.46 -13.12 -9.47
N ALA A 191 -11.31 -12.43 -9.55
CA ALA A 191 -11.24 -11.13 -10.18
C ALA A 191 -11.62 -11.18 -11.68
N HIS A 192 -11.23 -12.24 -12.40
CA HIS A 192 -11.62 -12.43 -13.80
C HIS A 192 -13.12 -12.66 -13.92
N ILE A 193 -13.70 -13.53 -13.09
CA ILE A 193 -15.14 -13.79 -13.07
C ILE A 193 -15.94 -12.51 -12.74
N ALA A 194 -15.47 -11.73 -11.76
CA ALA A 194 -16.10 -10.46 -11.41
C ALA A 194 -16.04 -9.43 -12.56
N TYR A 195 -14.93 -9.41 -13.30
CA TYR A 195 -14.79 -8.58 -14.49
C TYR A 195 -15.78 -8.97 -15.58
N GLU A 196 -15.87 -10.27 -15.94
CA GLU A 196 -16.81 -10.77 -16.95
C GLU A 196 -18.27 -10.51 -16.55
N SER A 197 -18.61 -10.74 -15.27
CA SER A 197 -19.96 -10.44 -14.74
C SER A 197 -20.27 -8.96 -14.80
N GLY A 198 -19.30 -8.09 -14.51
CA GLY A 198 -19.45 -6.64 -14.63
C GLY A 198 -19.73 -6.19 -16.07
N GLN A 199 -19.05 -6.76 -17.04
CA GLN A 199 -19.33 -6.50 -18.46
C GLN A 199 -20.73 -6.96 -18.87
N GLN A 200 -21.15 -8.16 -18.45
CA GLN A 200 -22.49 -8.66 -18.76
C GLN A 200 -23.60 -7.78 -18.19
N ILE A 201 -23.46 -7.34 -16.94
CA ILE A 201 -24.41 -6.42 -16.31
C ILE A 201 -24.48 -5.10 -17.09
N SER A 202 -23.34 -4.57 -17.55
CA SER A 202 -23.30 -3.37 -18.37
C SER A 202 -24.05 -3.52 -19.70
N LEU A 203 -23.85 -4.66 -20.39
CA LEU A 203 -24.53 -4.98 -21.64
C LEU A 203 -26.04 -5.18 -21.45
N ASP A 204 -26.46 -5.80 -20.34
CA ASP A 204 -27.86 -6.01 -20.05
C ASP A 204 -28.58 -4.69 -19.66
N LEU A 205 -27.88 -3.78 -19.00
CA LEU A 205 -28.37 -2.42 -18.73
C LEU A 205 -28.57 -1.62 -20.04
N GLU A 206 -27.64 -1.74 -20.99
CA GLU A 206 -27.77 -1.10 -22.31
C GLU A 206 -29.02 -1.58 -23.04
N LYS A 207 -29.30 -2.90 -23.06
CA LYS A 207 -30.51 -3.46 -23.68
C LYS A 207 -31.81 -3.07 -23.03
N VAL A 208 -31.81 -2.66 -21.78
CA VAL A 208 -33.00 -2.21 -21.05
C VAL A 208 -33.26 -0.72 -21.27
N LEU A 209 -32.22 0.04 -21.63
CA LEU A 209 -32.29 1.49 -21.85
C LEU A 209 -32.57 1.87 -23.32
N ASP A 210 -32.36 0.95 -24.28
CA ASP A 210 -32.75 1.02 -25.68
C ASP A 210 -34.20 0.53 -25.87
#